data_20eb544cd2ca70af05105051110d643d
#
_entry.id   20eb544cd2ca70af05105051110d643d
#
_cell.length_a   1.000
_cell.length_b   1.000
_cell.length_c   1.000
_cell.angle_alpha   90.00
_cell.angle_beta   90.00
_cell.angle_gamma   90.00
#
_symmetry.space_group_name_H-M   'P 1'
#
loop_
_entity.id
_entity.type
_entity.pdbx_description
1 polymer ?
#
loop_
_entity_poly.entity_id
_entity_poly.type
_entity_poly.pdbx_seq_one_letter_code
_entity_poly.pdbx_strand_id
1 'polypeptide(L)'
;MNDVGDRHIKSKDSLQLGLCCAFIGEPIKFRSTTVKSVGAMERFKALEKISNICLDNSEALIKSLEFCAANHIGCFRVNSQILPIKTHPKYGYDISDLPEHKNIINGFKECGKYANENNIRISFHPDQFVVLSSPDPEIVKRSIAELEYQTEVAEWVGADVINIHGGGAYGDKPLALYRFAQNLNHLSNRARQRLTIENDDRVYTAHDLLSLCKSESIPLVYDVHHHRCNRDNLTVEEATEKSVGTWDRLPMFHISSPIEGWDGPNPRTHNDYINFQDFPVCWKNLNVTIEVEAKAKELAVLKLQNELRNN
;
A
#
# COMPACT_ATOMS: atom_id res chain seq x y z
N MET A 1 -22.29 -18.18 41.37
CA MET A 1 -22.63 -18.54 39.97
C MET A 1 -22.16 -17.40 39.12
N ASN A 2 -20.97 -17.50 38.56
CA ASN A 2 -20.35 -16.47 37.74
C ASN A 2 -20.69 -16.77 36.28
N ASP A 3 -21.46 -15.89 35.71
CA ASP A 3 -21.81 -15.88 34.29
C ASP A 3 -20.56 -15.42 33.50
N VAL A 4 -19.83 -16.35 32.92
CA VAL A 4 -18.70 -16.09 32.04
C VAL A 4 -19.30 -15.89 30.67
N GLY A 5 -19.52 -14.62 30.31
CA GLY A 5 -19.96 -14.23 29.00
C GLY A 5 -19.09 -14.81 27.91
N ASP A 6 -19.71 -15.65 27.11
CA ASP A 6 -19.18 -16.28 25.90
C ASP A 6 -18.79 -15.21 24.89
N ARG A 7 -17.52 -14.79 24.89
CA ARG A 7 -16.97 -13.97 23.82
C ARG A 7 -16.86 -14.85 22.61
N HIS A 8 -17.81 -14.74 21.70
CA HIS A 8 -17.69 -15.26 20.36
C HIS A 8 -16.36 -14.78 19.73
N ILE A 9 -15.35 -15.62 19.85
CA ILE A 9 -14.16 -15.54 18.99
C ILE A 9 -14.65 -15.88 17.58
N LYS A 10 -15.01 -14.85 16.80
CA LYS A 10 -15.20 -15.02 15.37
C LYS A 10 -13.89 -15.57 14.80
N SER A 11 -13.95 -16.71 14.13
CA SER A 11 -12.83 -17.34 13.44
C SER A 11 -12.15 -16.29 12.54
N LYS A 12 -10.89 -16.00 12.86
CA LYS A 12 -10.08 -14.94 12.21
C LYS A 12 -9.34 -15.45 10.97
N ASP A 13 -9.74 -16.58 10.43
CA ASP A 13 -9.05 -17.26 9.34
C ASP A 13 -9.85 -17.09 8.05
N SER A 14 -9.70 -15.95 7.39
CA SER A 14 -10.28 -15.76 6.08
C SER A 14 -9.47 -14.78 5.23
N LEU A 15 -9.34 -15.12 3.96
CA LEU A 15 -8.86 -14.27 2.91
C LEU A 15 -9.66 -12.96 2.88
N GLN A 16 -8.96 -11.83 2.87
CA GLN A 16 -9.54 -10.50 2.78
C GLN A 16 -9.09 -9.83 1.48
N LEU A 17 -10.04 -9.31 0.70
CA LEU A 17 -9.69 -8.49 -0.45
C LEU A 17 -9.56 -7.03 -0.06
N GLY A 18 -8.63 -6.33 -0.72
CA GLY A 18 -8.33 -4.91 -0.53
C GLY A 18 -8.59 -4.09 -1.79
N LEU A 19 -9.04 -2.86 -1.58
CA LEU A 19 -9.28 -1.85 -2.62
C LEU A 19 -8.12 -0.85 -2.67
N CYS A 20 -7.64 -0.53 -3.89
CA CYS A 20 -6.49 0.35 -4.10
C CYS A 20 -6.91 1.78 -4.51
N CYS A 21 -6.73 2.71 -3.60
CA CYS A 21 -6.53 4.16 -3.72
C CYS A 21 -7.67 5.00 -4.29
N ALA A 22 -8.63 4.46 -5.02
CA ALA A 22 -9.61 5.25 -5.75
C ALA A 22 -10.87 4.47 -6.10
N PHE A 23 -11.89 5.20 -6.55
CA PHE A 23 -13.18 4.69 -6.99
C PHE A 23 -13.47 5.17 -8.40
N ILE A 24 -14.23 4.41 -9.17
CA ILE A 24 -14.73 4.80 -10.49
C ILE A 24 -16.27 4.87 -10.54
N GLY A 25 -16.97 4.02 -9.82
CA GLY A 25 -18.45 3.97 -9.74
C GLY A 25 -19.03 4.83 -8.60
N GLU A 26 -18.21 5.20 -7.62
CA GLU A 26 -18.66 5.96 -6.45
C GLU A 26 -18.21 7.42 -6.51
N PRO A 27 -18.98 8.37 -5.97
CA PRO A 27 -18.63 9.80 -5.96
C PRO A 27 -17.56 10.15 -4.90
N ILE A 28 -16.65 9.23 -4.58
CA ILE A 28 -15.57 9.40 -3.62
C ILE A 28 -14.30 9.79 -4.38
N LYS A 29 -13.77 10.99 -4.10
CA LYS A 29 -12.60 11.52 -4.80
C LYS A 29 -11.60 12.13 -3.85
N PHE A 30 -10.38 11.66 -3.91
CA PHE A 30 -9.24 12.30 -3.26
C PHE A 30 -8.77 13.48 -4.09
N ARG A 31 -8.52 14.60 -3.42
CA ARG A 31 -8.05 15.84 -4.03
C ARG A 31 -6.53 15.93 -3.98
N SER A 32 -5.97 16.60 -4.97
CA SER A 32 -4.53 16.93 -5.04
C SER A 32 -4.32 18.36 -5.52
N THR A 33 -3.07 18.82 -5.47
CA THR A 33 -2.65 20.07 -6.06
C THR A 33 -1.27 19.92 -6.70
N THR A 34 -0.92 20.83 -7.62
CA THR A 34 0.37 20.80 -8.30
C THR A 34 1.29 21.87 -7.72
N VAL A 35 2.59 21.61 -7.80
CA VAL A 35 3.65 22.58 -7.44
C VAL A 35 3.46 23.91 -8.20
N LYS A 36 3.09 23.84 -9.48
CA LYS A 36 2.79 25.05 -10.30
C LYS A 36 1.67 25.87 -9.70
N SER A 37 0.60 25.21 -9.22
CA SER A 37 -0.55 25.90 -8.64
C SER A 37 -0.21 26.61 -7.32
N VAL A 38 0.49 25.93 -6.41
CA VAL A 38 0.86 26.54 -5.12
C VAL A 38 2.00 27.55 -5.27
N GLY A 39 2.91 27.34 -6.21
CA GLY A 39 4.03 28.26 -6.48
C GLY A 39 3.62 29.60 -7.09
N ALA A 40 2.41 29.69 -7.65
CA ALA A 40 1.82 30.93 -8.16
C ALA A 40 1.08 31.74 -7.09
N MET A 41 1.01 31.26 -5.85
CA MET A 41 0.27 31.86 -4.73
C MET A 41 1.23 32.41 -3.68
N GLU A 42 0.75 33.38 -2.90
CA GLU A 42 1.39 33.74 -1.63
C GLU A 42 1.38 32.52 -0.70
N ARG A 43 2.45 32.35 0.08
CA ARG A 43 2.66 31.15 0.94
C ARG A 43 1.47 30.86 1.82
N PHE A 44 0.90 31.87 2.45
CA PHE A 44 -0.25 31.68 3.35
C PHE A 44 -1.47 31.14 2.62
N LYS A 45 -1.81 31.67 1.41
CA LYS A 45 -2.93 31.17 0.59
C LYS A 45 -2.68 29.76 0.06
N ALA A 46 -1.41 29.43 -0.23
CA ALA A 46 -1.03 28.08 -0.62
C ALA A 46 -1.26 27.09 0.52
N LEU A 47 -0.88 27.44 1.76
CA LEU A 47 -1.10 26.61 2.96
C LEU A 47 -2.60 26.46 3.28
N GLU A 48 -3.38 27.53 3.17
CA GLU A 48 -4.85 27.47 3.34
C GLU A 48 -5.49 26.52 2.32
N LYS A 49 -5.10 26.63 1.04
CA LYS A 49 -5.57 25.71 0.00
C LYS A 49 -5.20 24.27 0.29
N ILE A 50 -3.95 24.00 0.69
CA ILE A 50 -3.47 22.66 1.04
C ILE A 50 -4.26 22.13 2.25
N SER A 51 -4.45 22.97 3.26
CA SER A 51 -5.21 22.63 4.47
C SER A 51 -6.62 22.15 4.13
N ASN A 52 -7.35 22.88 3.27
CA ASN A 52 -8.68 22.48 2.82
C ASN A 52 -8.65 21.16 2.02
N ILE A 53 -7.64 20.94 1.18
CA ILE A 53 -7.49 19.67 0.45
C ILE A 53 -7.25 18.51 1.44
N CYS A 54 -6.45 18.70 2.46
CA CYS A 54 -6.19 17.67 3.47
C CYS A 54 -7.44 17.32 4.29
N LEU A 55 -8.28 18.31 4.62
CA LEU A 55 -9.60 18.08 5.25
C LEU A 55 -10.52 17.27 4.33
N ASP A 56 -10.67 17.71 3.07
CA ASP A 56 -11.48 16.98 2.08
C ASP A 56 -10.98 15.53 1.89
N ASN A 57 -9.66 15.31 1.95
CA ASN A 57 -9.08 13.99 1.84
C ASN A 57 -9.36 13.10 3.07
N SER A 58 -9.41 13.67 4.28
CA SER A 58 -9.82 12.90 5.46
C SER A 58 -11.30 12.50 5.37
N GLU A 59 -12.16 13.38 4.83
CA GLU A 59 -13.57 13.06 4.56
C GLU A 59 -13.74 12.01 3.44
N ALA A 60 -12.90 12.08 2.41
CA ALA A 60 -12.90 11.07 1.35
C ALA A 60 -12.45 9.71 1.89
N LEU A 61 -11.48 9.67 2.81
CA LEU A 61 -11.00 8.44 3.41
C LEU A 61 -12.10 7.79 4.28
N ILE A 62 -12.80 8.54 5.13
CA ILE A 62 -13.89 7.95 5.94
C ILE A 62 -14.97 7.36 5.04
N LYS A 63 -15.40 8.06 3.98
CA LYS A 63 -16.36 7.52 3.01
C LYS A 63 -15.86 6.26 2.30
N SER A 64 -14.55 6.20 2.02
CA SER A 64 -13.93 5.01 1.44
C SER A 64 -14.01 3.81 2.38
N LEU A 65 -13.77 4.04 3.67
CA LEU A 65 -13.86 3.00 4.70
C LEU A 65 -15.31 2.57 4.96
N GLU A 66 -16.26 3.50 4.94
CA GLU A 66 -17.70 3.20 5.01
C GLU A 66 -18.14 2.31 3.84
N PHE A 67 -17.70 2.62 2.62
CA PHE A 67 -17.95 1.77 1.45
C PHE A 67 -17.33 0.38 1.64
N CYS A 68 -16.09 0.30 2.11
CA CYS A 68 -15.42 -0.98 2.36
C CYS A 68 -16.19 -1.82 3.40
N ALA A 69 -16.62 -1.22 4.51
CA ALA A 69 -17.42 -1.88 5.54
C ALA A 69 -18.75 -2.43 4.98
N ALA A 70 -19.49 -1.58 4.24
CA ALA A 70 -20.78 -1.95 3.65
C ALA A 70 -20.67 -3.09 2.62
N ASN A 71 -19.52 -3.23 1.97
CA ASN A 71 -19.27 -4.21 0.92
C ASN A 71 -18.33 -5.35 1.35
N HIS A 72 -18.03 -5.48 2.66
CA HIS A 72 -17.16 -6.53 3.20
C HIS A 72 -15.76 -6.57 2.55
N ILE A 73 -15.21 -5.40 2.20
CA ILE A 73 -13.84 -5.24 1.73
C ILE A 73 -12.94 -5.05 2.95
N GLY A 74 -12.00 -5.97 3.16
CA GLY A 74 -11.22 -6.06 4.39
C GLY A 74 -9.97 -5.17 4.44
N CYS A 75 -9.62 -4.47 3.34
CA CYS A 75 -8.47 -3.57 3.30
C CYS A 75 -8.71 -2.40 2.36
N PHE A 76 -8.13 -1.24 2.72
CA PHE A 76 -8.08 -0.06 1.86
C PHE A 76 -6.65 0.49 1.79
N ARG A 77 -6.08 0.57 0.58
CA ARG A 77 -4.81 1.24 0.31
C ARG A 77 -5.06 2.75 0.17
N VAL A 78 -4.45 3.53 1.04
CA VAL A 78 -4.53 4.99 1.00
C VAL A 78 -3.68 5.54 -0.16
N ASN A 79 -4.17 6.59 -0.81
CA ASN A 79 -3.42 7.30 -1.84
C ASN A 79 -2.15 7.94 -1.26
N SER A 80 -1.00 7.74 -1.90
CA SER A 80 0.30 8.28 -1.45
C SER A 80 0.34 9.81 -1.39
N GLN A 81 -0.53 10.51 -2.14
CA GLN A 81 -0.67 11.96 -2.15
C GLN A 81 -1.76 12.47 -1.20
N ILE A 82 -2.07 11.73 -0.14
CA ILE A 82 -3.15 12.05 0.82
C ILE A 82 -2.97 13.43 1.47
N LEU A 83 -1.71 13.82 1.74
CA LEU A 83 -1.28 15.18 2.06
C LEU A 83 -0.44 15.70 0.89
N PRO A 84 -1.02 16.45 -0.07
CA PRO A 84 -0.36 16.78 -1.33
C PRO A 84 0.91 17.60 -1.14
N ILE A 85 1.94 17.29 -1.92
CA ILE A 85 3.26 17.98 -1.96
C ILE A 85 3.98 18.12 -0.61
N LYS A 86 3.61 17.32 0.41
CA LYS A 86 4.11 17.39 1.80
C LYS A 86 5.63 17.44 1.86
N THR A 87 6.32 16.61 1.08
CA THR A 87 7.78 16.44 1.10
C THR A 87 8.51 17.29 0.05
N HIS A 88 7.80 18.16 -0.69
CA HIS A 88 8.41 18.93 -1.77
C HIS A 88 9.46 19.92 -1.23
N PRO A 89 10.73 19.94 -1.74
CA PRO A 89 11.83 20.69 -1.12
C PRO A 89 11.58 22.20 -0.91
N LYS A 90 10.81 22.82 -1.83
CA LYS A 90 10.54 24.27 -1.79
C LYS A 90 9.15 24.60 -1.23
N TYR A 91 8.17 23.77 -1.49
CA TYR A 91 6.75 24.06 -1.21
C TYR A 91 6.14 23.10 -0.18
N GLY A 92 6.92 22.13 0.30
CA GLY A 92 6.54 21.25 1.40
C GLY A 92 6.23 22.02 2.68
N TYR A 93 5.70 21.32 3.65
CA TYR A 93 5.21 21.93 4.90
C TYR A 93 5.24 20.92 6.04
N ASP A 94 5.33 21.39 7.25
CA ASP A 94 4.98 20.61 8.41
C ASP A 94 3.47 20.69 8.65
N ILE A 95 2.88 19.63 9.22
CA ILE A 95 1.44 19.63 9.43
C ILE A 95 0.97 20.82 10.27
N SER A 96 1.80 21.27 11.23
CA SER A 96 1.57 22.43 12.07
C SER A 96 1.53 23.78 11.34
N ASP A 97 2.05 23.83 10.10
CA ASP A 97 1.99 25.04 9.26
C ASP A 97 0.58 25.25 8.67
N LEU A 98 -0.24 24.19 8.67
CA LEU A 98 -1.58 24.25 8.09
C LEU A 98 -2.57 24.88 9.09
N PRO A 99 -3.43 25.83 8.66
CA PRO A 99 -4.40 26.47 9.54
C PRO A 99 -5.29 25.46 10.29
N GLU A 100 -5.75 24.42 9.61
CA GLU A 100 -6.67 23.40 10.16
C GLU A 100 -5.94 22.13 10.65
N HIS A 101 -4.65 22.20 10.98
CA HIS A 101 -3.83 21.01 11.30
C HIS A 101 -4.45 20.09 12.36
N LYS A 102 -5.10 20.64 13.41
CA LYS A 102 -5.75 19.84 14.45
C LYS A 102 -6.94 19.05 13.92
N ASN A 103 -7.77 19.71 13.09
CA ASN A 103 -8.94 19.08 12.49
C ASN A 103 -8.52 18.02 11.46
N ILE A 104 -7.44 18.28 10.68
CA ILE A 104 -6.86 17.31 9.75
C ILE A 104 -6.41 16.05 10.50
N ILE A 105 -5.58 16.21 11.54
CA ILE A 105 -5.09 15.07 12.34
C ILE A 105 -6.25 14.30 12.96
N ASN A 106 -7.22 15.01 13.53
CA ASN A 106 -8.39 14.37 14.15
C ASN A 106 -9.23 13.63 13.11
N GLY A 107 -9.44 14.19 11.92
CA GLY A 107 -10.17 13.52 10.83
C GLY A 107 -9.51 12.20 10.43
N PHE A 108 -8.18 12.17 10.27
CA PHE A 108 -7.47 10.92 9.99
C PHE A 108 -7.49 9.92 11.16
N LYS A 109 -7.44 10.39 12.41
CA LYS A 109 -7.58 9.52 13.59
C LYS A 109 -8.97 8.88 13.67
N GLU A 110 -10.03 9.63 13.35
CA GLU A 110 -11.39 9.07 13.25
C GLU A 110 -11.48 8.02 12.14
N CYS A 111 -10.81 8.22 11.00
CA CYS A 111 -10.69 7.19 9.97
C CYS A 111 -10.04 5.91 10.52
N GLY A 112 -8.94 6.03 11.25
CA GLY A 112 -8.27 4.88 11.86
C GLY A 112 -9.13 4.16 12.90
N LYS A 113 -9.84 4.91 13.73
CA LYS A 113 -10.81 4.37 14.70
C LYS A 113 -11.91 3.59 13.98
N TYR A 114 -12.54 4.19 12.96
CA TYR A 114 -13.58 3.54 12.17
C TYR A 114 -13.08 2.24 11.50
N ALA A 115 -11.89 2.29 10.88
CA ALA A 115 -11.29 1.12 10.25
C ALA A 115 -11.07 -0.02 11.25
N ASN A 116 -10.55 0.29 12.44
CA ASN A 116 -10.33 -0.69 13.50
C ASN A 116 -11.66 -1.30 14.01
N GLU A 117 -12.69 -0.48 14.23
CA GLU A 117 -14.02 -0.92 14.67
C GLU A 117 -14.71 -1.83 13.64
N ASN A 118 -14.41 -1.66 12.35
CA ASN A 118 -14.98 -2.43 11.25
C ASN A 118 -14.04 -3.52 10.70
N ASN A 119 -12.89 -3.77 11.34
CA ASN A 119 -11.88 -4.75 10.92
C ASN A 119 -11.38 -4.51 9.48
N ILE A 120 -11.21 -3.26 9.08
CA ILE A 120 -10.63 -2.87 7.80
C ILE A 120 -9.16 -2.54 8.03
N ARG A 121 -8.27 -3.26 7.36
CA ARG A 121 -6.84 -2.96 7.35
C ARG A 121 -6.58 -1.73 6.48
N ILE A 122 -5.65 -0.87 6.90
CA ILE A 122 -5.20 0.26 6.11
C ILE A 122 -3.74 0.02 5.72
N SER A 123 -3.40 0.31 4.47
CA SER A 123 -2.05 0.20 3.92
C SER A 123 -1.67 1.45 3.14
N PHE A 124 -0.37 1.61 2.91
CA PHE A 124 0.20 2.61 2.02
C PHE A 124 1.11 1.93 0.99
N HIS A 125 1.16 2.54 -0.19
CA HIS A 125 2.12 2.18 -1.23
C HIS A 125 2.65 3.47 -1.86
N PRO A 126 3.81 3.97 -1.40
CA PRO A 126 4.49 5.12 -1.99
C PRO A 126 4.71 4.94 -3.48
N ASP A 127 4.86 6.06 -4.18
CA ASP A 127 5.19 6.09 -5.61
C ASP A 127 6.51 5.33 -5.89
N GLN A 128 6.62 4.75 -7.08
CA GLN A 128 7.80 4.02 -7.55
C GLN A 128 9.11 4.83 -7.52
N PHE A 129 9.04 6.14 -7.31
CA PHE A 129 10.21 7.01 -7.14
C PHE A 129 10.81 6.98 -5.73
N VAL A 130 10.17 6.30 -4.78
CA VAL A 130 10.70 6.04 -3.44
C VAL A 130 11.66 4.85 -3.52
N VAL A 131 12.96 5.14 -3.54
CA VAL A 131 14.00 4.16 -3.87
C VAL A 131 15.14 4.22 -2.84
N LEU A 132 15.22 3.20 -1.97
CA LEU A 132 16.32 3.06 -0.99
C LEU A 132 17.59 2.44 -1.58
N SER A 133 17.51 1.75 -2.72
CA SER A 133 18.65 1.12 -3.40
C SER A 133 19.50 2.08 -4.26
N SER A 134 19.08 3.36 -4.38
CA SER A 134 19.74 4.35 -5.24
C SER A 134 21.19 4.61 -4.84
N PRO A 135 22.12 4.73 -5.81
CA PRO A 135 23.48 5.22 -5.57
C PRO A 135 23.53 6.75 -5.35
N ASP A 136 22.46 7.48 -5.68
CA ASP A 136 22.35 8.92 -5.49
C ASP A 136 21.82 9.24 -4.09
N PRO A 137 22.60 9.87 -3.20
CA PRO A 137 22.18 10.18 -1.84
C PRO A 137 21.01 11.17 -1.77
N GLU A 138 20.82 12.05 -2.76
CA GLU A 138 19.69 12.97 -2.79
C GLU A 138 18.37 12.25 -3.12
N ILE A 139 18.43 11.18 -3.92
CA ILE A 139 17.26 10.32 -4.15
C ILE A 139 16.91 9.57 -2.86
N VAL A 140 17.91 8.99 -2.19
CA VAL A 140 17.72 8.29 -0.91
C VAL A 140 17.13 9.22 0.15
N LYS A 141 17.68 10.43 0.30
CA LYS A 141 17.18 11.42 1.25
C LYS A 141 15.70 11.78 1.02
N ARG A 142 15.31 11.98 -0.24
CA ARG A 142 13.91 12.24 -0.60
C ARG A 142 13.02 11.03 -0.35
N SER A 143 13.51 9.82 -0.63
CA SER A 143 12.80 8.58 -0.36
C SER A 143 12.54 8.39 1.14
N ILE A 144 13.54 8.67 1.98
CA ILE A 144 13.39 8.64 3.44
C ILE A 144 12.36 9.66 3.91
N ALA A 145 12.43 10.91 3.41
CA ALA A 145 11.45 11.93 3.77
C ALA A 145 10.01 11.53 3.39
N GLU A 146 9.84 10.87 2.24
CA GLU A 146 8.53 10.36 1.81
C GLU A 146 8.04 9.23 2.71
N LEU A 147 8.90 8.28 3.08
CA LEU A 147 8.56 7.19 3.99
C LEU A 147 8.21 7.70 5.40
N GLU A 148 8.95 8.69 5.93
CA GLU A 148 8.64 9.31 7.22
C GLU A 148 7.30 10.05 7.20
N TYR A 149 7.01 10.77 6.12
CA TYR A 149 5.72 11.42 5.92
C TYR A 149 4.58 10.41 5.91
N GLN A 150 4.69 9.34 5.13
CA GLN A 150 3.65 8.32 5.09
C GLN A 150 3.51 7.58 6.41
N THR A 151 4.62 7.43 7.14
CA THR A 151 4.59 6.89 8.51
C THR A 151 3.81 7.79 9.47
N GLU A 152 3.97 9.11 9.37
CA GLU A 152 3.20 10.06 10.18
C GLU A 152 1.69 9.87 9.98
N VAL A 153 1.23 9.78 8.73
CA VAL A 153 -0.18 9.53 8.43
C VAL A 153 -0.60 8.11 8.83
N ALA A 154 0.26 7.10 8.60
CA ALA A 154 0.01 5.72 8.98
C ALA A 154 -0.24 5.57 10.49
N GLU A 155 0.45 6.36 11.33
CA GLU A 155 0.18 6.39 12.78
C GLU A 155 -1.20 6.94 13.10
N TRP A 156 -1.65 7.98 12.40
CA TRP A 156 -2.99 8.54 12.63
C TRP A 156 -4.10 7.58 12.26
N VAL A 157 -3.94 6.86 11.16
CA VAL A 157 -4.96 5.93 10.64
C VAL A 157 -4.79 4.48 11.10
N GLY A 158 -3.74 4.19 11.88
CA GLY A 158 -3.47 2.83 12.39
C GLY A 158 -3.01 1.85 11.31
N ALA A 159 -2.39 2.33 10.21
CA ALA A 159 -1.85 1.45 9.18
C ALA A 159 -0.59 0.73 9.65
N ASP A 160 -0.47 -0.54 9.29
CA ASP A 160 0.65 -1.41 9.65
C ASP A 160 1.58 -1.77 8.48
N VAL A 161 1.24 -1.34 7.26
CA VAL A 161 1.99 -1.59 6.03
C VAL A 161 2.26 -0.30 5.27
N ILE A 162 3.54 -0.07 4.95
CA ILE A 162 4.00 0.87 3.94
C ILE A 162 4.86 0.06 2.97
N ASN A 163 4.29 -0.27 1.81
CA ASN A 163 4.90 -1.17 0.84
C ASN A 163 5.70 -0.39 -0.19
N ILE A 164 6.93 -0.83 -0.50
CA ILE A 164 7.76 -0.25 -1.56
C ILE A 164 8.38 -1.34 -2.43
N HIS A 165 8.74 -1.01 -3.67
CA HIS A 165 9.54 -1.89 -4.50
C HIS A 165 11.02 -1.85 -4.13
N GLY A 166 11.78 -2.88 -4.52
CA GLY A 166 13.24 -2.93 -4.32
C GLY A 166 14.02 -1.84 -5.06
N GLY A 167 13.38 -1.19 -6.05
CA GLY A 167 13.96 -0.12 -6.85
C GLY A 167 14.84 -0.64 -7.99
N GLY A 168 15.83 0.15 -8.42
CA GLY A 168 16.71 -0.21 -9.54
C GLY A 168 17.90 -1.07 -9.11
N ALA A 169 18.39 -1.91 -10.03
CA ALA A 169 19.62 -2.70 -9.84
C ALA A 169 20.90 -1.88 -10.11
N TYR A 170 20.82 -0.82 -10.91
CA TYR A 170 21.98 0.05 -11.25
C TYR A 170 23.20 -0.73 -11.78
N GLY A 171 22.95 -1.81 -12.53
CA GLY A 171 23.98 -2.69 -13.09
C GLY A 171 24.51 -3.78 -12.15
N ASP A 172 24.19 -3.75 -10.86
CA ASP A 172 24.61 -4.73 -9.85
C ASP A 172 23.51 -4.91 -8.80
N LYS A 173 22.69 -5.96 -8.93
CA LYS A 173 21.60 -6.28 -8.00
C LYS A 173 22.10 -6.50 -6.56
N PRO A 174 23.13 -7.32 -6.29
CA PRO A 174 23.65 -7.50 -4.93
C PRO A 174 24.08 -6.20 -4.27
N LEU A 175 24.81 -5.35 -4.98
CA LEU A 175 25.24 -4.05 -4.47
C LEU A 175 24.06 -3.09 -4.22
N ALA A 176 23.03 -3.13 -5.08
CA ALA A 176 21.85 -2.32 -4.90
C ALA A 176 21.02 -2.76 -3.67
N LEU A 177 20.87 -4.07 -3.44
CA LEU A 177 20.23 -4.60 -2.23
C LEU A 177 21.06 -4.32 -0.96
N TYR A 178 22.38 -4.36 -1.06
CA TYR A 178 23.25 -3.93 0.04
C TYR A 178 23.03 -2.45 0.40
N ARG A 179 22.96 -1.55 -0.61
CA ARG A 179 22.63 -0.13 -0.38
C ARG A 179 21.24 0.03 0.24
N PHE A 180 20.26 -0.73 -0.24
CA PHE A 180 18.92 -0.75 0.35
C PHE A 180 19.00 -1.06 1.85
N ALA A 181 19.68 -2.15 2.23
CA ALA A 181 19.87 -2.54 3.63
C ALA A 181 20.57 -1.45 4.46
N GLN A 182 21.64 -0.85 3.93
CA GLN A 182 22.33 0.25 4.63
C GLN A 182 21.44 1.47 4.85
N ASN A 183 20.63 1.83 3.85
CA ASN A 183 19.75 3.00 3.92
C ASN A 183 18.54 2.82 4.85
N LEU A 184 18.18 1.59 5.21
CA LEU A 184 17.19 1.31 6.25
C LEU A 184 17.58 1.90 7.61
N ASN A 185 18.88 2.05 7.88
CA ASN A 185 19.37 2.62 9.14
C ASN A 185 19.06 4.13 9.29
N HIS A 186 18.67 4.79 8.21
CA HIS A 186 18.24 6.18 8.21
C HIS A 186 16.74 6.36 8.48
N LEU A 187 15.96 5.28 8.48
CA LEU A 187 14.54 5.31 8.82
C LEU A 187 14.35 5.32 10.34
N SER A 188 13.31 6.02 10.80
CA SER A 188 12.85 5.90 12.17
C SER A 188 12.37 4.47 12.47
N ASN A 189 12.40 4.05 13.73
CA ASN A 189 11.90 2.75 14.15
C ASN A 189 10.42 2.55 13.75
N ARG A 190 9.61 3.61 13.83
CA ARG A 190 8.19 3.57 13.46
C ARG A 190 7.98 3.37 11.96
N ALA A 191 8.83 3.95 11.10
CA ALA A 191 8.82 3.71 9.65
C ALA A 191 9.29 2.28 9.33
N ARG A 192 10.39 1.85 9.95
CA ARG A 192 10.96 0.51 9.75
C ARG A 192 9.99 -0.61 10.14
N GLN A 193 9.23 -0.46 11.23
CA GLN A 193 8.24 -1.44 11.67
C GLN A 193 7.05 -1.62 10.70
N ARG A 194 6.77 -0.62 9.87
CA ARG A 194 5.69 -0.66 8.87
C ARG A 194 6.16 -1.01 7.48
N LEU A 195 7.47 -0.89 7.24
CA LEU A 195 8.02 -1.10 5.91
C LEU A 195 7.85 -2.56 5.47
N THR A 196 7.43 -2.72 4.23
CA THR A 196 7.43 -3.98 3.49
C THR A 196 8.06 -3.76 2.13
N ILE A 197 8.53 -4.83 1.52
CA ILE A 197 9.13 -4.77 0.18
C ILE A 197 8.36 -5.72 -0.76
N GLU A 198 8.24 -5.34 -2.01
CA GLU A 198 7.51 -6.07 -3.04
C GLU A 198 8.42 -6.50 -4.18
N ASN A 199 8.20 -7.71 -4.69
CA ASN A 199 8.79 -8.14 -5.96
C ASN A 199 8.18 -7.35 -7.12
N ASP A 200 9.00 -7.08 -8.14
CA ASP A 200 8.56 -6.27 -9.28
C ASP A 200 8.59 -7.04 -10.62
N ASP A 201 7.98 -6.45 -11.62
CA ASP A 201 7.79 -7.05 -12.95
C ASP A 201 9.04 -7.00 -13.86
N ARG A 202 10.19 -6.50 -13.36
CA ARG A 202 11.38 -6.22 -14.18
C ARG A 202 12.72 -6.53 -13.54
N VAL A 203 12.92 -6.14 -12.28
CA VAL A 203 14.23 -6.11 -11.62
C VAL A 203 14.33 -7.17 -10.56
N TYR A 204 13.49 -7.11 -9.53
CA TYR A 204 13.61 -7.98 -8.37
C TYR A 204 12.48 -9.00 -8.31
N THR A 205 12.88 -10.27 -8.48
CA THR A 205 11.95 -11.40 -8.27
C THR A 205 11.70 -11.61 -6.77
N ALA A 206 10.71 -12.44 -6.43
CA ALA A 206 10.48 -12.85 -5.05
C ALA A 206 11.72 -13.52 -4.46
N HIS A 207 12.38 -14.40 -5.22
CA HIS A 207 13.60 -15.09 -4.80
C HIS A 207 14.74 -14.10 -4.49
N ASP A 208 14.94 -13.06 -5.31
CA ASP A 208 15.99 -12.06 -5.10
C ASP A 208 15.83 -11.33 -3.74
N LEU A 209 14.59 -11.09 -3.30
CA LEU A 209 14.28 -10.30 -2.11
C LEU A 209 14.28 -11.11 -0.80
N LEU A 210 14.07 -12.43 -0.85
CA LEU A 210 13.93 -13.28 0.35
C LEU A 210 15.12 -13.16 1.31
N SER A 211 16.35 -13.06 0.79
CA SER A 211 17.54 -12.93 1.63
C SER A 211 17.55 -11.60 2.39
N LEU A 212 17.23 -10.50 1.71
CA LEU A 212 17.09 -9.17 2.30
C LEU A 212 15.96 -9.15 3.36
N CYS A 213 14.79 -9.70 3.02
CA CYS A 213 13.65 -9.78 3.93
C CYS A 213 14.03 -10.48 5.24
N LYS A 214 14.74 -11.60 5.14
CA LYS A 214 15.20 -12.38 6.28
C LYS A 214 16.26 -11.66 7.12
N SER A 215 17.27 -11.06 6.48
CA SER A 215 18.36 -10.38 7.20
C SER A 215 17.91 -9.12 7.89
N GLU A 216 17.00 -8.37 7.26
CA GLU A 216 16.52 -7.08 7.74
C GLU A 216 15.18 -7.16 8.49
N SER A 217 14.59 -8.35 8.58
CA SER A 217 13.26 -8.56 9.20
C SER A 217 12.18 -7.67 8.57
N ILE A 218 12.18 -7.57 7.23
CA ILE A 218 11.19 -6.82 6.46
C ILE A 218 10.29 -7.82 5.74
N PRO A 219 8.95 -7.78 5.91
CA PRO A 219 8.04 -8.67 5.21
C PRO A 219 8.04 -8.46 3.70
N LEU A 220 7.90 -9.57 2.95
CA LEU A 220 7.74 -9.57 1.50
C LEU A 220 6.25 -9.51 1.15
N VAL A 221 5.81 -8.43 0.54
CA VAL A 221 4.53 -8.38 -0.19
C VAL A 221 4.72 -9.13 -1.50
N TYR A 222 4.06 -10.27 -1.64
CA TYR A 222 4.16 -11.08 -2.84
C TYR A 222 3.12 -10.65 -3.86
N ASP A 223 3.58 -10.09 -4.98
CA ASP A 223 2.76 -9.82 -6.15
C ASP A 223 2.90 -10.97 -7.14
N VAL A 224 1.80 -11.72 -7.33
CA VAL A 224 1.77 -12.88 -8.23
C VAL A 224 1.77 -12.49 -9.71
N HIS A 225 1.25 -11.30 -10.05
CA HIS A 225 1.28 -10.79 -11.42
C HIS A 225 2.73 -10.42 -11.81
N HIS A 226 3.42 -9.70 -10.94
CA HIS A 226 4.83 -9.37 -11.13
C HIS A 226 5.69 -10.63 -11.23
N HIS A 227 5.47 -11.63 -10.37
CA HIS A 227 6.18 -12.91 -10.45
C HIS A 227 5.99 -13.60 -11.81
N ARG A 228 4.77 -13.59 -12.35
CA ARG A 228 4.49 -14.15 -13.68
C ARG A 228 5.14 -13.37 -14.82
N CYS A 229 5.31 -12.05 -14.66
CA CYS A 229 6.03 -11.20 -15.61
C CYS A 229 7.54 -11.33 -15.54
N ASN A 230 8.08 -11.49 -14.33
CA ASN A 230 9.52 -11.57 -14.02
C ASN A 230 9.76 -12.86 -13.22
N ARG A 231 9.80 -13.99 -13.93
CA ARG A 231 9.87 -15.33 -13.34
C ARG A 231 11.24 -15.61 -12.73
N ASP A 232 11.24 -16.31 -11.61
CA ASP A 232 12.40 -16.94 -11.00
C ASP A 232 12.25 -18.48 -10.99
N ASN A 233 13.02 -19.15 -10.14
CA ASN A 233 13.00 -20.62 -10.03
C ASN A 233 11.90 -21.14 -9.08
N LEU A 234 11.12 -20.25 -8.46
CA LEU A 234 10.06 -20.63 -7.53
C LEU A 234 8.74 -20.84 -8.30
N THR A 235 7.97 -21.84 -7.89
CA THR A 235 6.57 -21.92 -8.26
C THR A 235 5.76 -20.86 -7.50
N VAL A 236 4.51 -20.60 -7.90
CA VAL A 236 3.61 -19.69 -7.19
C VAL A 236 3.40 -20.15 -5.74
N GLU A 237 3.26 -21.47 -5.54
CA GLU A 237 3.10 -22.08 -4.22
C GLU A 237 4.32 -21.86 -3.32
N GLU A 238 5.53 -22.14 -3.84
CA GLU A 238 6.78 -21.95 -3.12
C GLU A 238 7.03 -20.47 -2.80
N ALA A 239 6.78 -19.56 -3.75
CA ALA A 239 6.91 -18.13 -3.54
C ALA A 239 5.91 -17.63 -2.48
N THR A 240 4.66 -18.14 -2.52
CA THR A 240 3.64 -17.86 -1.52
C THR A 240 4.10 -18.29 -0.12
N GLU A 241 4.50 -19.55 0.04
CA GLU A 241 4.95 -20.09 1.34
C GLU A 241 6.13 -19.31 1.91
N LYS A 242 7.15 -19.07 1.08
CA LYS A 242 8.35 -18.32 1.50
C LYS A 242 8.03 -16.87 1.86
N SER A 243 7.12 -16.23 1.13
CA SER A 243 6.69 -14.86 1.42
C SER A 243 5.91 -14.79 2.73
N VAL A 244 4.95 -15.70 2.96
CA VAL A 244 4.25 -15.82 4.25
C VAL A 244 5.24 -15.98 5.39
N GLY A 245 6.29 -16.78 5.22
CA GLY A 245 7.33 -17.00 6.22
C GLY A 245 8.16 -15.76 6.59
N THR A 246 8.04 -14.65 5.87
CA THR A 246 8.70 -13.36 6.20
C THR A 246 7.86 -12.47 7.12
N TRP A 247 6.57 -12.80 7.32
CA TRP A 247 5.64 -11.96 8.05
C TRP A 247 5.55 -12.34 9.53
N ASP A 248 5.61 -11.35 10.41
CA ASP A 248 5.36 -11.43 11.84
C ASP A 248 3.91 -11.03 12.22
N ARG A 249 3.12 -10.64 11.22
CA ARG A 249 1.72 -10.22 11.29
C ARG A 249 0.95 -10.75 10.09
N LEU A 250 -0.34 -10.38 9.93
CA LEU A 250 -1.16 -10.83 8.81
C LEU A 250 -0.47 -10.51 7.47
N PRO A 251 -0.14 -11.49 6.62
CA PRO A 251 0.48 -11.26 5.34
C PRO A 251 -0.37 -10.38 4.41
N MET A 252 0.30 -9.67 3.51
CA MET A 252 -0.32 -8.91 2.43
C MET A 252 0.28 -9.31 1.10
N PHE A 253 -0.57 -9.53 0.11
CA PHE A 253 -0.21 -9.89 -1.25
C PHE A 253 -0.91 -8.98 -2.25
N HIS A 254 -0.42 -8.96 -3.48
CA HIS A 254 -1.06 -8.25 -4.58
C HIS A 254 -1.47 -9.19 -5.70
N ILE A 255 -2.55 -8.82 -6.40
CA ILE A 255 -3.03 -9.54 -7.58
C ILE A 255 -3.46 -8.57 -8.66
N SER A 256 -3.07 -8.89 -9.89
CA SER A 256 -3.53 -8.26 -11.12
C SER A 256 -3.66 -9.29 -12.22
N SER A 257 -4.29 -8.92 -13.33
CA SER A 257 -4.32 -9.70 -14.57
C SER A 257 -3.87 -8.81 -15.74
N PRO A 258 -3.21 -9.36 -16.76
CA PRO A 258 -2.80 -8.61 -17.94
C PRO A 258 -3.99 -8.25 -18.83
N ILE A 259 -3.99 -7.01 -19.35
CA ILE A 259 -5.10 -6.52 -20.19
C ILE A 259 -5.30 -7.33 -21.48
N GLU A 260 -4.22 -7.78 -22.09
CA GLU A 260 -4.23 -8.55 -23.34
C GLU A 260 -3.96 -10.05 -23.13
N GLY A 261 -4.04 -10.52 -21.86
CA GLY A 261 -3.68 -11.88 -21.49
C GLY A 261 -2.16 -12.11 -21.41
N TRP A 262 -1.77 -13.29 -20.96
CA TRP A 262 -0.37 -13.63 -20.71
C TRP A 262 0.47 -13.78 -22.00
N ASP A 263 -0.17 -14.13 -23.13
CA ASP A 263 0.46 -14.25 -24.43
C ASP A 263 0.45 -12.91 -25.21
N GLY A 264 -0.10 -11.86 -24.64
CA GLY A 264 -0.17 -10.53 -25.22
C GLY A 264 1.21 -9.83 -25.26
N PRO A 265 1.34 -8.74 -26.06
CA PRO A 265 2.63 -8.08 -26.26
C PRO A 265 3.16 -7.38 -24.99
N ASN A 266 2.30 -7.03 -24.05
CA ASN A 266 2.71 -6.40 -22.80
C ASN A 266 1.91 -6.93 -21.60
N PRO A 267 2.25 -8.10 -21.06
CA PRO A 267 1.54 -8.70 -19.94
C PRO A 267 1.66 -7.91 -18.62
N ARG A 268 2.55 -6.91 -18.54
CA ARG A 268 2.72 -6.04 -17.36
C ARG A 268 1.58 -5.03 -17.18
N THR A 269 0.82 -4.73 -18.25
CA THR A 269 -0.27 -3.75 -18.17
C THR A 269 -1.48 -4.36 -17.52
N HIS A 270 -1.89 -3.80 -16.37
CA HIS A 270 -3.03 -4.28 -15.59
C HIS A 270 -4.35 -4.11 -16.34
N ASN A 271 -5.21 -5.11 -16.24
CA ASN A 271 -6.57 -5.15 -16.76
C ASN A 271 -7.54 -4.33 -15.88
N ASP A 272 -8.74 -4.11 -16.38
CA ASP A 272 -9.83 -3.53 -15.61
C ASP A 272 -10.32 -4.48 -14.51
N TYR A 273 -10.29 -5.79 -14.75
CA TYR A 273 -10.74 -6.82 -13.81
C TYR A 273 -9.69 -7.92 -13.64
N ILE A 274 -9.79 -8.67 -12.55
CA ILE A 274 -9.02 -9.89 -12.37
C ILE A 274 -9.71 -11.00 -13.17
N ASN A 275 -8.93 -11.70 -14.00
CA ASN A 275 -9.35 -12.98 -14.54
C ASN A 275 -9.26 -14.01 -13.41
N PHE A 276 -10.39 -14.66 -13.08
CA PHE A 276 -10.44 -15.60 -11.96
C PHE A 276 -9.44 -16.77 -12.10
N GLN A 277 -9.06 -17.13 -13.31
CA GLN A 277 -8.04 -18.16 -13.55
C GLN A 277 -6.64 -17.72 -13.12
N ASP A 278 -6.40 -16.42 -12.96
CA ASP A 278 -5.14 -15.88 -12.45
C ASP A 278 -5.04 -15.92 -10.92
N PHE A 279 -6.16 -16.17 -10.24
CA PHE A 279 -6.17 -16.27 -8.78
C PHE A 279 -5.52 -17.58 -8.34
N PRO A 280 -4.42 -17.56 -7.54
CA PRO A 280 -3.74 -18.76 -7.11
C PRO A 280 -4.63 -19.65 -6.24
N VAL A 281 -4.75 -20.93 -6.60
CA VAL A 281 -5.55 -21.89 -5.83
C VAL A 281 -5.05 -22.01 -4.39
N CYS A 282 -3.74 -21.96 -4.19
CA CYS A 282 -3.12 -22.03 -2.86
C CYS A 282 -3.49 -20.85 -1.94
N TRP A 283 -4.02 -19.75 -2.47
CA TRP A 283 -4.44 -18.60 -1.66
C TRP A 283 -5.86 -18.73 -1.08
N LYS A 284 -6.71 -19.59 -1.64
CA LYS A 284 -8.13 -19.71 -1.23
C LYS A 284 -8.32 -19.98 0.25
N ASN A 285 -7.39 -20.69 0.88
CA ASN A 285 -7.46 -21.09 2.29
C ASN A 285 -6.39 -20.38 3.17
N LEU A 286 -5.76 -19.34 2.65
CA LEU A 286 -4.79 -18.57 3.43
C LEU A 286 -5.48 -17.47 4.24
N ASN A 287 -4.97 -17.25 5.44
CA ASN A 287 -5.24 -16.05 6.20
C ASN A 287 -4.31 -14.93 5.68
N VAL A 288 -4.81 -14.13 4.74
CA VAL A 288 -4.02 -13.13 4.02
C VAL A 288 -4.91 -11.97 3.56
N THR A 289 -4.35 -10.78 3.52
CA THR A 289 -4.93 -9.63 2.82
C THR A 289 -4.43 -9.61 1.38
N ILE A 290 -5.32 -9.50 0.39
CA ILE A 290 -4.94 -9.41 -1.03
C ILE A 290 -5.43 -8.09 -1.60
N GLU A 291 -4.52 -7.19 -1.94
CA GLU A 291 -4.85 -5.96 -2.64
C GLU A 291 -5.07 -6.24 -4.13
N VAL A 292 -6.23 -5.81 -4.63
CA VAL A 292 -6.65 -6.02 -6.01
C VAL A 292 -6.23 -4.83 -6.86
N GLU A 293 -5.17 -5.00 -7.64
CA GLU A 293 -4.63 -3.98 -8.52
C GLU A 293 -5.26 -4.02 -9.92
N ALA A 294 -6.50 -3.59 -10.00
CA ALA A 294 -7.27 -3.55 -11.23
C ALA A 294 -7.80 -2.14 -11.52
N LYS A 295 -7.93 -1.78 -12.81
CA LYS A 295 -8.33 -0.42 -13.20
C LYS A 295 -9.79 -0.12 -12.85
N ALA A 296 -10.67 -1.12 -12.85
CA ALA A 296 -12.07 -0.98 -12.45
C ALA A 296 -12.29 -0.88 -10.93
N LYS A 297 -11.19 -0.79 -10.13
CA LYS A 297 -11.20 -0.45 -8.71
C LYS A 297 -12.20 -1.30 -7.89
N GLU A 298 -13.15 -0.62 -7.19
CA GLU A 298 -14.15 -1.28 -6.35
C GLU A 298 -14.99 -2.29 -7.14
N LEU A 299 -15.29 -2.04 -8.40
CA LEU A 299 -16.04 -2.96 -9.23
C LEU A 299 -15.27 -4.27 -9.47
N ALA A 300 -13.95 -4.18 -9.60
CA ALA A 300 -13.09 -5.37 -9.75
C ALA A 300 -13.03 -6.18 -8.44
N VAL A 301 -12.93 -5.50 -7.30
CA VAL A 301 -12.95 -6.17 -5.98
C VAL A 301 -14.26 -6.89 -5.77
N LEU A 302 -15.39 -6.23 -5.99
CA LEU A 302 -16.73 -6.82 -5.83
C LEU A 302 -16.96 -8.01 -6.76
N LYS A 303 -16.50 -7.91 -8.01
CA LYS A 303 -16.57 -9.03 -8.96
C LYS A 303 -15.76 -10.22 -8.47
N LEU A 304 -14.50 -10.01 -8.07
CA LEU A 304 -13.63 -11.08 -7.57
C LEU A 304 -14.20 -11.73 -6.29
N GLN A 305 -14.77 -10.93 -5.36
CA GLN A 305 -15.46 -11.47 -4.18
C GLN A 305 -16.60 -12.42 -4.56
N ASN A 306 -17.42 -12.05 -5.54
CA ASN A 306 -18.52 -12.89 -6.00
C ASN A 306 -18.01 -14.18 -6.65
N GLU A 307 -16.95 -14.11 -7.45
CA GLU A 307 -16.34 -15.29 -8.07
C GLU A 307 -15.74 -16.24 -7.03
N LEU A 308 -15.07 -15.70 -5.99
CA LEU A 308 -14.50 -16.50 -4.89
C LEU A 308 -15.55 -17.19 -4.01
N ARG A 309 -16.75 -16.60 -3.88
CA ARG A 309 -17.86 -17.21 -3.12
C ARG A 309 -18.55 -18.34 -3.87
N ASN A 310 -18.48 -18.32 -5.20
CA ASN A 310 -19.20 -19.25 -6.06
C ASN A 310 -18.32 -20.42 -6.57
N ASN A 311 -17.02 -20.40 -6.29
CA ASN A 311 -16.03 -21.40 -6.70
C ASN A 311 -15.16 -21.88 -5.53
#